data_e786a7c564f06160c7c7dbdf02bad442
#
_entry.id   e786a7c564f06160c7c7dbdf02bad442
#
_cell.length_a   1.000
_cell.length_b   1.000
_cell.length_c   1.000
_cell.angle_alpha   90.00
_cell.angle_beta   90.00
_cell.angle_gamma   90.00
#
_symmetry.space_group_name_H-M   'P 1'
#
loop_
_entity.id
_entity.type
_entity.pdbx_description
1 polymer ?
#
loop_
_entity_poly.entity_id
_entity_poly.type
_entity_poly.pdbx_seq_one_letter_code
_entity_poly.pdbx_strand_id
1 'polypeptide(L)'
;KVVAVDFYAGVREEEVAGELELLSPTLFINTRNLMKPQDEIKAMTERFMTDDVLFGYVTNLTLNDYFDAEKLEQARKQVADATGRVIIVGSGAAMVAPAEATVVYVDMARWEIQQRFRAHEVKALGIDNRADAVSLQYKRGYFNDWRILDKYKEGLFEKVDFWLDTHIAGQPNLIDRETFFKGIEETIRTPFRVVPFFDPAPWGGQWMKEVCGLNPEKENYGWCFDCVPEENSLFFEWGTF
;
A
#
# COMPACT_ATOMS: atom_id res chain seq x y z
N LYS A 1 -18.09 19.96 -3.56
CA LYS A 1 -17.39 18.98 -4.38
C LYS A 1 -16.56 18.09 -3.45
N VAL A 2 -16.69 16.76 -3.57
CA VAL A 2 -15.97 15.77 -2.75
C VAL A 2 -14.83 15.17 -3.57
N VAL A 3 -13.64 15.08 -2.97
CA VAL A 3 -12.47 14.38 -3.52
C VAL A 3 -12.01 13.36 -2.50
N ALA A 4 -11.93 12.10 -2.90
CA ALA A 4 -11.35 11.02 -2.12
C ALA A 4 -9.95 10.71 -2.64
N VAL A 5 -8.95 10.87 -1.80
CA VAL A 5 -7.55 10.55 -2.11
C VAL A 5 -7.19 9.29 -1.36
N ASP A 6 -7.31 8.15 -2.04
CA ASP A 6 -7.19 6.82 -1.45
C ASP A 6 -5.76 6.29 -1.54
N PHE A 7 -5.23 5.76 -0.45
CA PHE A 7 -3.82 5.37 -0.34
C PHE A 7 -3.63 3.87 -0.42
N TYR A 8 -2.67 3.46 -1.23
CA TYR A 8 -2.05 2.16 -1.10
C TYR A 8 -1.04 2.13 0.07
N ALA A 9 -0.54 0.95 0.40
CA ALA A 9 0.52 0.80 1.40
C ALA A 9 1.79 1.55 0.99
N GLY A 10 2.50 2.08 1.97
CA GLY A 10 3.80 2.72 1.78
C GLY A 10 3.76 4.17 1.29
N VAL A 11 2.59 4.76 1.19
CA VAL A 11 2.46 6.20 0.95
C VAL A 11 2.97 6.97 2.17
N ARG A 12 3.69 8.07 1.95
CA ARG A 12 4.03 9.04 3.00
C ARG A 12 2.79 9.85 3.35
N GLU A 13 1.96 9.29 4.22
CA GLU A 13 0.61 9.79 4.50
C GLU A 13 0.61 11.24 4.97
N GLU A 14 1.55 11.62 5.84
CA GLU A 14 1.65 12.97 6.38
C GLU A 14 2.05 14.00 5.33
N GLU A 15 2.91 13.62 4.37
CA GLU A 15 3.29 14.48 3.24
C GLU A 15 2.08 14.78 2.38
N VAL A 16 1.40 13.74 1.90
CA VAL A 16 0.24 13.92 1.00
C VAL A 16 -0.91 14.62 1.72
N ALA A 17 -1.20 14.26 2.96
CA ALA A 17 -2.26 14.89 3.73
C ALA A 17 -1.97 16.37 3.98
N GLY A 18 -0.71 16.71 4.34
CA GLY A 18 -0.30 18.09 4.58
C GLY A 18 -0.46 18.97 3.36
N GLU A 19 -0.04 18.51 2.19
CA GLU A 19 -0.22 19.25 0.93
C GLU A 19 -1.71 19.46 0.58
N LEU A 20 -2.55 18.47 0.85
CA LEU A 20 -3.98 18.59 0.59
C LEU A 20 -4.70 19.53 1.57
N GLU A 21 -4.25 19.62 2.82
CA GLU A 21 -4.78 20.60 3.79
C GLU A 21 -4.52 22.05 3.37
N LEU A 22 -3.41 22.32 2.68
CA LEU A 22 -3.09 23.67 2.15
C LEU A 22 -4.14 24.17 1.15
N LEU A 23 -4.94 23.26 0.56
CA LEU A 23 -6.05 23.62 -0.32
C LEU A 23 -7.24 24.23 0.45
N SER A 24 -7.15 24.33 1.76
CA SER A 24 -8.18 24.90 2.65
C SER A 24 -9.58 24.31 2.41
N PRO A 25 -9.78 23.01 2.54
CA PRO A 25 -11.10 22.39 2.39
C PRO A 25 -12.04 22.82 3.52
N THR A 26 -13.33 22.87 3.23
CA THR A 26 -14.37 23.11 4.25
C THR A 26 -14.48 21.95 5.23
N LEU A 27 -14.24 20.72 4.75
CA LEU A 27 -14.16 19.50 5.57
C LEU A 27 -12.95 18.68 5.10
N PHE A 28 -12.11 18.30 6.06
CA PHE A 28 -10.98 17.41 5.84
C PHE A 28 -11.12 16.18 6.74
N ILE A 29 -11.10 15.00 6.13
CA ILE A 29 -11.21 13.74 6.85
C ILE A 29 -9.99 12.87 6.54
N ASN A 30 -9.21 12.53 7.57
CA ASN A 30 -8.17 11.52 7.46
C ASN A 30 -8.73 10.17 7.95
N THR A 31 -8.80 9.19 7.06
CA THR A 31 -9.41 7.88 7.34
C THR A 31 -8.70 7.09 8.41
N ARG A 32 -7.40 7.35 8.66
CA ARG A 32 -6.68 6.72 9.76
C ARG A 32 -7.35 7.01 11.11
N ASN A 33 -7.98 8.17 11.28
CA ASN A 33 -8.71 8.53 12.51
C ASN A 33 -10.03 7.76 12.67
N LEU A 34 -10.51 7.14 11.60
CA LEU A 34 -11.72 6.33 11.58
C LEU A 34 -11.45 4.86 11.84
N MET A 35 -10.18 4.46 11.86
CA MET A 35 -9.79 3.09 12.14
C MET A 35 -9.93 2.75 13.63
N LYS A 36 -9.97 1.48 13.92
CA LYS A 36 -9.91 0.92 15.26
C LYS A 36 -8.62 1.31 15.96
N PRO A 37 -8.56 1.25 17.30
CA PRO A 37 -7.33 1.44 18.05
C PRO A 37 -6.22 0.48 17.56
N GLN A 38 -4.97 0.96 17.58
CA GLN A 38 -3.84 0.17 17.09
C GLN A 38 -3.68 -1.19 17.79
N ASP A 39 -3.95 -1.25 19.09
CA ASP A 39 -3.85 -2.49 19.85
C ASP A 39 -4.91 -3.51 19.43
N GLU A 40 -6.10 -3.05 19.08
CA GLU A 40 -7.16 -3.91 18.53
C GLU A 40 -6.77 -4.43 17.13
N ILE A 41 -6.20 -3.57 16.28
CA ILE A 41 -5.70 -3.98 14.97
C ILE A 41 -4.54 -4.98 15.12
N LYS A 42 -3.62 -4.77 16.05
CA LYS A 42 -2.55 -5.73 16.36
C LYS A 42 -3.13 -7.08 16.78
N ALA A 43 -4.05 -7.09 17.73
CA ALA A 43 -4.68 -8.31 18.24
C ALA A 43 -5.41 -9.11 17.13
N MET A 44 -6.19 -8.44 16.28
CA MET A 44 -6.92 -9.15 15.21
C MET A 44 -5.99 -9.68 14.10
N THR A 45 -4.79 -9.12 13.95
CA THR A 45 -3.82 -9.53 12.93
C THR A 45 -2.75 -10.48 13.44
N GLU A 46 -2.62 -10.65 14.75
CA GLU A 46 -1.57 -11.47 15.42
C GLU A 46 -1.55 -12.90 14.89
N ARG A 47 -2.70 -13.53 14.74
CA ARG A 47 -2.83 -14.91 14.25
C ARG A 47 -2.23 -15.12 12.85
N PHE A 48 -2.16 -14.07 12.04
CA PHE A 48 -1.56 -14.15 10.70
C PHE A 48 -0.07 -13.90 10.73
N MET A 49 0.41 -13.16 11.73
CA MET A 49 1.82 -12.86 11.91
C MET A 49 2.61 -14.05 12.45
N THR A 50 2.01 -14.89 13.29
CA THR A 50 2.66 -16.01 13.97
C THR A 50 3.94 -15.63 14.71
N ASP A 51 4.53 -16.58 15.44
CA ASP A 51 5.83 -16.45 16.11
C ASP A 51 7.03 -16.82 15.21
N ASP A 52 6.78 -17.36 14.03
CA ASP A 52 7.84 -17.64 13.06
C ASP A 52 8.51 -16.34 12.57
N VAL A 53 9.83 -16.37 12.37
CA VAL A 53 10.60 -15.18 11.96
C VAL A 53 10.23 -14.71 10.56
N LEU A 54 9.92 -15.64 9.65
CA LEU A 54 9.70 -15.36 8.23
C LEU A 54 8.27 -15.59 7.78
N PHE A 55 7.65 -16.66 8.27
CA PHE A 55 6.37 -17.14 7.75
C PHE A 55 5.18 -16.70 8.61
N GLY A 56 4.10 -16.39 7.93
CA GLY A 56 2.80 -16.10 8.49
C GLY A 56 1.70 -16.78 7.69
N TYR A 57 0.47 -16.44 7.96
CA TYR A 57 -0.68 -16.86 7.17
C TYR A 57 -1.23 -15.69 6.37
N VAL A 58 -1.59 -15.93 5.13
CA VAL A 58 -2.29 -14.93 4.32
C VAL A 58 -3.62 -14.60 4.99
N THR A 59 -3.83 -13.31 5.25
CA THR A 59 -5.04 -12.84 5.92
C THR A 59 -6.29 -13.04 5.07
N ASN A 60 -7.40 -13.31 5.75
CA ASN A 60 -8.74 -13.27 5.16
C ASN A 60 -9.53 -12.01 5.56
N LEU A 61 -8.88 -11.08 6.28
CA LEU A 61 -9.49 -9.79 6.62
C LEU A 61 -9.68 -8.92 5.38
N THR A 62 -10.59 -8.00 5.52
CA THR A 62 -10.87 -6.94 4.53
C THR A 62 -10.50 -5.58 5.09
N LEU A 63 -10.42 -4.57 4.26
CA LEU A 63 -10.14 -3.20 4.72
C LEU A 63 -11.23 -2.73 5.70
N ASN A 64 -12.48 -3.16 5.51
CA ASN A 64 -13.59 -2.79 6.40
C ASN A 64 -13.38 -3.27 7.85
N ASP A 65 -12.69 -4.38 8.07
CA ASP A 65 -12.40 -4.91 9.40
C ASP A 65 -11.48 -4.00 10.23
N TYR A 66 -10.74 -3.12 9.58
CA TYR A 66 -9.84 -2.15 10.22
C TYR A 66 -10.55 -0.90 10.74
N PHE A 67 -11.77 -0.63 10.26
CA PHE A 67 -12.52 0.56 10.62
C PHE A 67 -13.42 0.35 11.83
N ASP A 68 -13.57 1.40 12.61
CA ASP A 68 -14.66 1.55 13.57
C ASP A 68 -15.95 1.88 12.82
N ALA A 69 -16.95 1.03 12.95
CA ALA A 69 -18.19 1.15 12.18
C ALA A 69 -18.97 2.44 12.49
N GLU A 70 -18.95 2.88 13.75
CA GLU A 70 -19.65 4.11 14.17
C GLU A 70 -18.96 5.34 13.62
N LYS A 71 -17.62 5.40 13.73
CA LYS A 71 -16.83 6.51 13.16
C LYS A 71 -16.97 6.58 11.64
N LEU A 72 -16.97 5.43 10.96
CA LEU A 72 -17.14 5.37 9.51
C LEU A 72 -18.51 5.94 9.09
N GLU A 73 -19.57 5.56 9.79
CA GLU A 73 -20.91 6.04 9.51
C GLU A 73 -21.08 7.53 9.83
N GLN A 74 -20.49 7.99 10.94
CA GLN A 74 -20.46 9.41 11.27
C GLN A 74 -19.73 10.24 10.22
N ALA A 75 -18.58 9.75 9.72
CA ALA A 75 -17.84 10.42 8.67
C ALA A 75 -18.66 10.53 7.36
N ARG A 76 -19.37 9.47 6.97
CA ARG A 76 -20.26 9.49 5.81
C ARG A 76 -21.37 10.55 5.95
N LYS A 77 -21.95 10.66 7.13
CA LYS A 77 -22.96 11.71 7.41
C LYS A 77 -22.35 13.11 7.33
N GLN A 78 -21.17 13.32 7.91
CA GLN A 78 -20.47 14.60 7.81
C GLN A 78 -20.20 14.98 6.36
N VAL A 79 -19.80 14.04 5.52
CA VAL A 79 -19.58 14.29 4.09
C VAL A 79 -20.87 14.62 3.36
N ALA A 80 -21.96 13.89 3.66
CA ALA A 80 -23.26 14.13 3.05
C ALA A 80 -23.86 15.51 3.40
N ASP A 81 -23.63 15.97 4.64
CA ASP A 81 -24.14 17.24 5.13
C ASP A 81 -23.22 18.43 4.79
N ALA A 82 -21.99 18.15 4.33
CA ALA A 82 -21.00 19.18 4.09
C ALA A 82 -21.30 20.01 2.84
N THR A 83 -21.08 21.31 2.96
CA THR A 83 -21.13 22.26 1.84
C THR A 83 -19.72 22.72 1.50
N GLY A 84 -19.46 22.92 0.19
CA GLY A 84 -18.16 23.41 -0.28
C GLY A 84 -17.21 22.31 -0.72
N ARG A 85 -15.94 22.49 -0.40
CA ARG A 85 -14.86 21.55 -0.77
C ARG A 85 -14.63 20.54 0.36
N VAL A 86 -14.80 19.26 0.05
CA VAL A 86 -14.55 18.17 0.98
C VAL A 86 -13.38 17.35 0.45
N ILE A 87 -12.39 17.07 1.30
CA ILE A 87 -11.28 16.21 1.00
C ILE A 87 -11.25 15.07 2.03
N ILE A 88 -11.24 13.85 1.53
CA ILE A 88 -11.10 12.63 2.33
C ILE A 88 -9.79 11.98 1.92
N VAL A 89 -8.89 11.70 2.86
CA VAL A 89 -7.55 11.23 2.58
C VAL A 89 -7.19 10.01 3.43
N GLY A 90 -6.45 9.07 2.83
CA GLY A 90 -5.96 7.87 3.50
C GLY A 90 -6.52 6.58 2.92
N SER A 91 -6.01 5.42 3.35
CA SER A 91 -6.50 4.12 2.90
C SER A 91 -8.00 3.98 3.23
N GLY A 92 -8.80 3.63 2.25
CA GLY A 92 -10.26 3.55 2.37
C GLY A 92 -11.00 4.89 2.24
N ALA A 93 -10.38 5.94 1.68
CA ALA A 93 -11.04 7.22 1.46
C ALA A 93 -12.31 7.09 0.61
N ALA A 94 -12.28 6.24 -0.41
CA ALA A 94 -13.44 5.97 -1.25
C ALA A 94 -14.58 5.22 -0.53
N MET A 95 -14.33 4.60 0.62
CA MET A 95 -15.38 3.97 1.44
C MET A 95 -16.25 5.01 2.17
N VAL A 96 -15.72 6.20 2.38
CA VAL A 96 -16.40 7.31 3.05
C VAL A 96 -17.09 8.22 2.04
N ALA A 97 -16.54 8.32 0.85
CA ALA A 97 -16.98 9.21 -0.21
C ALA A 97 -18.31 8.76 -0.84
N PRO A 98 -19.18 9.69 -1.27
CA PRO A 98 -20.34 9.37 -2.08
C PRO A 98 -19.95 8.89 -3.49
N ALA A 99 -20.88 8.26 -4.17
CA ALA A 99 -20.61 7.62 -5.48
C ALA A 99 -20.14 8.59 -6.57
N GLU A 100 -20.55 9.85 -6.49
CA GLU A 100 -20.19 10.92 -7.44
C GLU A 100 -18.88 11.65 -7.08
N ALA A 101 -18.20 11.25 -6.01
CA ALA A 101 -16.92 11.85 -5.64
C ALA A 101 -15.84 11.58 -6.69
N THR A 102 -14.96 12.54 -6.86
CA THR A 102 -13.73 12.31 -7.62
C THR A 102 -12.78 11.44 -6.80
N VAL A 103 -12.33 10.32 -7.38
CA VAL A 103 -11.42 9.38 -6.72
C VAL A 103 -10.02 9.51 -7.31
N VAL A 104 -9.07 9.86 -6.46
CA VAL A 104 -7.63 9.86 -6.76
C VAL A 104 -7.01 8.70 -6.00
N TYR A 105 -6.32 7.80 -6.69
CA TYR A 105 -5.64 6.67 -6.06
C TYR A 105 -4.13 6.92 -6.02
N VAL A 106 -3.56 6.93 -4.83
CA VAL A 106 -2.11 7.07 -4.61
C VAL A 106 -1.52 5.67 -4.56
N ASP A 107 -0.97 5.23 -5.67
CA ASP A 107 -0.36 3.90 -5.78
C ASP A 107 1.13 3.92 -5.44
N MET A 108 1.68 2.74 -5.15
CA MET A 108 3.08 2.59 -4.77
C MET A 108 3.63 1.26 -5.23
N ALA A 109 4.78 1.27 -5.88
CA ALA A 109 5.47 0.04 -6.25
C ALA A 109 6.01 -0.67 -5.00
N ARG A 110 5.92 -1.99 -4.96
CA ARG A 110 6.41 -2.79 -3.82
C ARG A 110 7.89 -2.65 -3.58
N TRP A 111 8.67 -2.44 -4.62
CA TRP A 111 10.08 -2.12 -4.48
C TRP A 111 10.31 -0.86 -3.65
N GLU A 112 9.59 0.22 -3.96
CA GLU A 112 9.67 1.47 -3.20
C GLU A 112 9.19 1.30 -1.77
N ILE A 113 8.11 0.54 -1.54
CA ILE A 113 7.64 0.23 -0.18
C ILE A 113 8.76 -0.42 0.64
N GLN A 114 9.50 -1.36 0.06
CA GLN A 114 10.62 -2.01 0.74
C GLN A 114 11.75 -1.04 1.06
N GLN A 115 12.06 -0.09 0.17
CA GLN A 115 13.05 0.95 0.46
C GLN A 115 12.59 1.84 1.63
N ARG A 116 11.32 2.23 1.64
CA ARG A 116 10.72 3.01 2.73
C ARG A 116 10.66 2.25 4.06
N PHE A 117 10.48 0.93 4.04
CA PHE A 117 10.64 0.09 5.24
C PHE A 117 12.08 0.11 5.76
N ARG A 118 13.07 0.00 4.89
CA ARG A 118 14.49 0.09 5.26
C ARG A 118 14.86 1.45 5.84
N ALA A 119 14.21 2.51 5.38
CA ALA A 119 14.38 3.87 5.90
C ALA A 119 13.48 4.18 7.11
N HIS A 120 12.60 3.26 7.52
CA HIS A 120 11.63 3.45 8.61
C HIS A 120 10.71 4.67 8.41
N GLU A 121 10.39 4.99 7.16
CA GLU A 121 9.63 6.18 6.80
C GLU A 121 8.11 6.02 6.84
N VAL A 122 7.61 4.80 6.61
CA VAL A 122 6.18 4.57 6.39
C VAL A 122 5.58 3.64 7.44
N LYS A 123 4.30 3.85 7.71
CA LYS A 123 3.50 3.09 8.67
C LYS A 123 2.80 1.94 7.98
N ALA A 124 2.50 0.90 8.73
CA ALA A 124 1.59 -0.16 8.32
C ALA A 124 0.13 0.30 8.34
N LEU A 125 -0.74 -0.50 7.73
CA LEU A 125 -2.17 -0.26 7.72
C LEU A 125 -2.72 -0.23 9.15
N GLY A 126 -3.20 0.93 9.57
CA GLY A 126 -3.82 1.17 10.87
C GLY A 126 -2.90 1.18 12.08
N ILE A 127 -1.61 0.86 11.95
CA ILE A 127 -0.65 0.88 13.06
C ILE A 127 0.64 1.63 12.70
N ASP A 128 1.32 2.17 13.70
CA ASP A 128 2.69 2.67 13.54
C ASP A 128 3.68 1.58 13.97
N ASN A 129 4.32 0.96 13.00
CA ASN A 129 5.31 -0.09 13.17
C ASN A 129 6.68 0.29 12.64
N ARG A 130 6.95 1.58 12.48
CA ARG A 130 8.24 2.06 11.96
C ARG A 130 9.43 1.68 12.84
N ALA A 131 9.20 1.48 14.13
CA ALA A 131 10.24 1.01 15.06
C ALA A 131 10.55 -0.50 14.97
N ASP A 132 9.71 -1.27 14.26
CA ASP A 132 9.90 -2.71 14.12
C ASP A 132 11.08 -3.01 13.17
N ALA A 133 11.66 -4.20 13.31
CA ALA A 133 12.65 -4.69 12.36
C ALA A 133 12.06 -4.72 10.93
N VAL A 134 12.88 -4.39 9.94
CA VAL A 134 12.46 -4.32 8.53
C VAL A 134 11.82 -5.62 8.05
N SER A 135 12.36 -6.77 8.49
CA SER A 135 11.80 -8.09 8.18
C SER A 135 10.37 -8.26 8.70
N LEU A 136 10.06 -7.72 9.89
CA LEU A 136 8.70 -7.75 10.46
C LEU A 136 7.76 -6.79 9.74
N GLN A 137 8.24 -5.61 9.35
CA GLN A 137 7.47 -4.68 8.51
C GLN A 137 7.10 -5.34 7.17
N TYR A 138 8.09 -6.00 6.52
CA TYR A 138 7.87 -6.72 5.28
C TYR A 138 6.90 -7.91 5.46
N LYS A 139 7.12 -8.73 6.50
CA LYS A 139 6.25 -9.86 6.83
C LYS A 139 4.79 -9.42 6.99
N ARG A 140 4.56 -8.33 7.73
CA ARG A 140 3.24 -7.75 7.89
C ARG A 140 2.66 -7.26 6.56
N GLY A 141 3.44 -6.52 5.79
CA GLY A 141 3.06 -6.10 4.45
C GLY A 141 2.60 -7.28 3.60
N TYR A 142 3.41 -8.32 3.54
CA TYR A 142 3.18 -9.48 2.68
C TYR A 142 1.95 -10.30 3.10
N PHE A 143 1.78 -10.61 4.39
CA PHE A 143 0.73 -11.50 4.86
C PHE A 143 -0.59 -10.79 5.17
N ASN A 144 -0.55 -9.49 5.48
CA ASN A 144 -1.72 -8.71 5.85
C ASN A 144 -1.97 -7.54 4.89
N ASP A 145 -1.18 -6.47 4.99
CA ASP A 145 -1.58 -5.17 4.50
C ASP A 145 -1.73 -5.14 2.97
N TRP A 146 -0.79 -5.73 2.24
CA TRP A 146 -0.86 -5.78 0.78
C TRP A 146 -2.01 -6.65 0.28
N ARG A 147 -2.31 -7.76 0.97
CA ARG A 147 -3.42 -8.64 0.58
C ARG A 147 -4.77 -7.93 0.70
N ILE A 148 -4.92 -7.17 1.77
CA ILE A 148 -6.12 -6.38 2.03
C ILE A 148 -6.27 -5.25 1.01
N LEU A 149 -5.19 -4.49 0.80
CA LEU A 149 -5.22 -3.33 -0.07
C LEU A 149 -5.24 -3.70 -1.56
N ASP A 150 -4.60 -4.82 -1.96
CA ASP A 150 -4.71 -5.33 -3.34
C ASP A 150 -6.17 -5.70 -3.67
N LYS A 151 -6.83 -6.44 -2.77
CA LYS A 151 -8.24 -6.81 -2.95
C LYS A 151 -9.17 -5.60 -2.94
N TYR A 152 -8.88 -4.64 -2.08
CA TYR A 152 -9.64 -3.39 -2.03
C TYR A 152 -9.45 -2.57 -3.32
N LYS A 153 -8.20 -2.42 -3.77
CA LYS A 153 -7.84 -1.72 -5.01
C LYS A 153 -8.52 -2.36 -6.23
N GLU A 154 -8.55 -3.69 -6.31
CA GLU A 154 -9.26 -4.41 -7.37
C GLU A 154 -10.72 -3.96 -7.48
N GLY A 155 -11.41 -3.83 -6.34
CA GLY A 155 -12.80 -3.34 -6.29
C GLY A 155 -12.97 -1.86 -6.63
N LEU A 156 -11.89 -1.07 -6.56
CA LEU A 156 -11.91 0.35 -6.91
C LEU A 156 -11.51 0.65 -8.34
N PHE A 157 -10.85 -0.28 -9.04
CA PHE A 157 -10.17 -0.03 -10.30
C PHE A 157 -11.02 0.73 -11.32
N GLU A 158 -12.30 0.34 -11.43
CA GLU A 158 -13.27 0.97 -12.31
C GLU A 158 -13.79 2.34 -11.83
N LYS A 159 -13.48 2.75 -10.61
CA LYS A 159 -13.99 3.99 -9.99
C LYS A 159 -12.92 5.07 -9.88
N VAL A 160 -11.65 4.72 -10.05
CA VAL A 160 -10.55 5.67 -9.96
C VAL A 160 -10.58 6.61 -11.16
N ASP A 161 -10.58 7.91 -10.91
CA ASP A 161 -10.54 8.95 -11.95
C ASP A 161 -9.10 9.36 -12.28
N PHE A 162 -8.24 9.39 -11.25
CA PHE A 162 -6.84 9.79 -11.38
C PHE A 162 -5.93 8.87 -10.58
N TRP A 163 -4.74 8.61 -11.12
CA TRP A 163 -3.67 7.87 -10.45
C TRP A 163 -2.56 8.85 -10.10
N LEU A 164 -2.14 8.84 -8.84
CA LEU A 164 -1.11 9.72 -8.30
C LEU A 164 0.10 8.89 -7.87
N ASP A 165 1.22 9.18 -8.48
CA ASP A 165 2.53 8.67 -8.09
C ASP A 165 3.23 9.65 -7.14
N THR A 166 3.70 9.15 -6.01
CA THR A 166 4.43 9.91 -4.98
C THR A 166 5.77 9.23 -4.63
N HIS A 167 6.40 8.56 -5.60
CA HIS A 167 7.70 7.93 -5.38
C HIS A 167 8.76 8.95 -5.00
N ILE A 168 8.81 10.05 -5.71
CA ILE A 168 9.75 11.14 -5.44
C ILE A 168 9.06 12.17 -4.54
N ALA A 169 9.62 12.36 -3.34
CA ALA A 169 9.10 13.33 -2.39
C ALA A 169 9.03 14.74 -3.00
N GLY A 170 7.91 15.42 -2.82
CA GLY A 170 7.69 16.77 -3.34
C GLY A 170 7.57 16.89 -4.87
N GLN A 171 7.55 15.76 -5.60
CA GLN A 171 7.42 15.73 -7.06
C GLN A 171 6.33 14.73 -7.48
N PRO A 172 5.07 14.95 -7.13
CA PRO A 172 3.99 14.04 -7.48
C PRO A 172 3.68 14.09 -8.98
N ASN A 173 3.39 12.91 -9.57
CA ASN A 173 2.92 12.79 -10.94
C ASN A 173 1.47 12.30 -10.95
N LEU A 174 0.62 12.98 -11.71
CA LEU A 174 -0.80 12.66 -11.80
C LEU A 174 -1.17 12.33 -13.24
N ILE A 175 -1.83 11.18 -13.45
CA ILE A 175 -2.44 10.85 -14.74
C ILE A 175 -3.93 10.58 -14.57
N ASP A 176 -4.68 10.80 -15.63
CA ASP A 176 -6.09 10.46 -15.69
C ASP A 176 -6.31 8.98 -15.99
N ARG A 177 -7.55 8.56 -15.81
CA ARG A 177 -8.01 7.20 -16.05
C ARG A 177 -7.70 6.70 -17.45
N GLU A 178 -7.94 7.50 -18.49
CA GLU A 178 -7.75 7.11 -19.87
C GLU A 178 -6.27 6.79 -20.15
N THR A 179 -5.39 7.68 -19.72
CA THR A 179 -3.93 7.51 -19.84
C THR A 179 -3.44 6.28 -19.08
N PHE A 180 -3.96 6.07 -17.86
CA PHE A 180 -3.60 4.89 -17.06
C PHE A 180 -3.97 3.58 -17.77
N PHE A 181 -5.22 3.43 -18.22
CA PHE A 181 -5.65 2.20 -18.90
C PHE A 181 -4.94 1.98 -20.24
N LYS A 182 -4.62 3.05 -20.96
CA LYS A 182 -3.81 2.95 -22.18
C LYS A 182 -2.41 2.40 -21.86
N GLY A 183 -1.78 2.90 -20.80
CA GLY A 183 -0.48 2.38 -20.34
C GLY A 183 -0.55 0.91 -19.93
N ILE A 184 -1.59 0.50 -19.19
CA ILE A 184 -1.83 -0.91 -18.85
C ILE A 184 -1.99 -1.76 -20.11
N GLU A 185 -2.78 -1.31 -21.09
CA GLU A 185 -3.00 -2.03 -22.36
C GLU A 185 -1.69 -2.23 -23.13
N GLU A 186 -0.79 -1.26 -23.12
CA GLU A 186 0.52 -1.38 -23.72
C GLU A 186 1.41 -2.36 -22.92
N THR A 187 1.44 -2.24 -21.59
CA THR A 187 2.27 -3.07 -20.71
C THR A 187 1.92 -4.55 -20.79
N ILE A 188 0.63 -4.91 -20.83
CA ILE A 188 0.20 -6.32 -20.91
C ILE A 188 0.54 -7.00 -22.26
N ARG A 189 0.92 -6.23 -23.27
CA ARG A 189 1.37 -6.76 -24.56
C ARG A 189 2.84 -7.16 -24.55
N THR A 190 3.60 -6.72 -23.54
CA THR A 190 5.01 -7.08 -23.40
C THR A 190 5.17 -8.34 -22.56
N PRO A 191 6.22 -9.15 -22.77
CA PRO A 191 6.50 -10.30 -21.91
C PRO A 191 6.77 -9.85 -20.48
N PHE A 192 6.14 -10.52 -19.52
CA PHE A 192 6.46 -10.32 -18.10
C PHE A 192 7.83 -10.93 -17.81
N ARG A 193 8.81 -10.10 -17.49
CA ARG A 193 10.17 -10.52 -17.18
C ARG A 193 10.43 -10.55 -15.69
N VAL A 194 11.06 -11.63 -15.26
CA VAL A 194 11.60 -11.79 -13.92
C VAL A 194 13.08 -12.16 -14.01
N VAL A 195 13.85 -11.69 -13.07
CA VAL A 195 15.26 -12.03 -12.92
C VAL A 195 15.38 -12.98 -11.73
N PRO A 196 15.90 -14.20 -11.92
CA PRO A 196 16.27 -15.04 -10.79
C PRO A 196 17.44 -14.40 -10.06
N PHE A 197 17.36 -14.32 -8.74
CA PHE A 197 18.48 -13.91 -7.93
C PHE A 197 18.73 -14.89 -6.80
N PHE A 198 20.00 -15.02 -6.43
CA PHE A 198 20.43 -15.80 -5.30
C PHE A 198 20.73 -14.84 -4.15
N ASP A 199 19.87 -14.85 -3.15
CA ASP A 199 20.10 -14.03 -1.97
C ASP A 199 21.15 -14.72 -1.08
N PRO A 200 22.32 -14.12 -0.83
CA PRO A 200 23.31 -14.64 0.09
C PRO A 200 22.90 -14.52 1.57
N ALA A 201 21.83 -13.78 1.85
CA ALA A 201 21.32 -13.57 3.19
C ALA A 201 20.62 -14.83 3.75
N PRO A 202 20.34 -14.89 5.07
CA PRO A 202 19.84 -16.07 5.78
C PRO A 202 18.36 -16.39 5.51
N TRP A 203 17.95 -16.37 4.28
CA TRP A 203 16.64 -16.82 3.83
C TRP A 203 16.57 -18.34 3.69
N GLY A 204 15.50 -18.88 3.21
CA GLY A 204 15.21 -20.31 3.13
C GLY A 204 16.39 -21.22 2.83
N GLY A 205 17.30 -20.82 1.94
CA GLY A 205 18.52 -21.58 1.67
C GLY A 205 19.46 -21.68 2.87
N GLN A 206 19.63 -20.62 3.65
CA GLN A 206 20.47 -20.64 4.84
C GLN A 206 19.80 -21.48 5.96
N TRP A 207 18.51 -21.34 6.16
CA TRP A 207 17.76 -22.19 7.08
C TRP A 207 17.89 -23.68 6.73
N MET A 208 17.82 -24.03 5.45
CA MET A 208 18.01 -25.41 4.98
C MET A 208 19.42 -25.92 5.28
N LYS A 209 20.45 -25.08 5.22
CA LYS A 209 21.81 -25.43 5.60
C LYS A 209 21.92 -25.70 7.11
N GLU A 210 21.39 -24.80 7.90
CA GLU A 210 21.52 -24.82 9.36
C GLU A 210 20.63 -25.90 10.02
N VAL A 211 19.38 -26.01 9.58
CA VAL A 211 18.37 -26.87 10.21
C VAL A 211 18.27 -28.23 9.53
N CYS A 212 18.33 -28.27 8.20
CA CYS A 212 18.23 -29.52 7.44
C CYS A 212 19.58 -30.17 7.15
N GLY A 213 20.69 -29.58 7.57
CA GLY A 213 22.04 -30.12 7.39
C GLY A 213 22.50 -30.20 5.95
N LEU A 214 22.00 -29.31 5.07
CA LEU A 214 22.46 -29.26 3.70
C LEU A 214 23.87 -28.68 3.59
N ASN A 215 24.57 -29.00 2.51
CA ASN A 215 25.96 -28.60 2.34
C ASN A 215 26.13 -27.06 2.41
N PRO A 216 26.85 -26.52 3.41
CA PRO A 216 27.04 -25.09 3.59
C PRO A 216 27.85 -24.43 2.46
N GLU A 217 28.68 -25.21 1.75
CA GLU A 217 29.53 -24.72 0.64
C GLU A 217 28.73 -24.46 -0.65
N LYS A 218 27.47 -24.96 -0.71
CA LYS A 218 26.63 -24.65 -1.85
C LYS A 218 26.09 -23.22 -1.67
N GLU A 219 26.21 -22.49 -2.73
CA GLU A 219 25.47 -21.24 -2.84
C GLU A 219 23.98 -21.54 -2.70
N ASN A 220 23.15 -20.87 -2.52
CA ASN A 220 21.75 -20.87 -2.21
C ASN A 220 20.93 -22.09 -2.71
N TYR A 221 20.18 -22.71 -1.81
CA TYR A 221 19.18 -23.72 -2.14
C TYR A 221 17.80 -23.15 -2.46
N GLY A 222 17.57 -21.88 -2.19
CA GLY A 222 16.34 -21.18 -2.49
C GLY A 222 16.49 -20.28 -3.71
N TRP A 223 15.50 -20.32 -4.59
CA TRP A 223 15.42 -19.41 -5.72
C TRP A 223 14.39 -18.33 -5.40
N CYS A 224 14.80 -17.07 -5.56
CA CYS A 224 13.90 -15.95 -5.58
C CYS A 224 13.85 -15.37 -6.99
N PHE A 225 12.70 -14.86 -7.36
CA PHE A 225 12.53 -14.12 -8.60
C PHE A 225 12.11 -12.69 -8.26
N ASP A 226 12.83 -11.74 -8.81
CA ASP A 226 12.49 -10.35 -8.73
C ASP A 226 11.92 -9.86 -10.06
N CYS A 227 10.88 -9.06 -10.00
CA CYS A 227 10.39 -8.38 -11.19
C CYS A 227 11.40 -7.31 -11.59
N VAL A 228 11.64 -7.19 -12.88
CA VAL A 228 12.39 -6.04 -13.40
C VAL A 228 11.44 -4.84 -13.34
N PRO A 229 11.63 -3.89 -12.42
CA PRO A 229 10.66 -2.82 -12.21
C PRO A 229 10.44 -2.00 -13.47
N GLU A 230 11.52 -1.70 -14.20
CA GLU A 230 11.51 -0.89 -15.42
C GLU A 230 10.74 -1.54 -16.56
N GLU A 231 10.54 -2.87 -16.52
CA GLU A 231 9.85 -3.60 -17.57
C GLU A 231 8.46 -4.10 -17.18
N ASN A 232 8.21 -4.30 -15.89
CA ASN A 232 7.00 -4.94 -15.37
C ASN A 232 6.12 -4.02 -14.52
N SER A 233 6.53 -2.78 -14.34
CA SER A 233 5.76 -1.77 -13.63
C SER A 233 5.35 -0.66 -14.58
N LEU A 234 4.21 -0.06 -14.30
CA LEU A 234 3.81 1.17 -14.95
C LEU A 234 4.55 2.30 -14.23
N PHE A 235 5.61 2.83 -14.87
CA PHE A 235 6.29 4.03 -14.41
C PHE A 235 5.70 5.26 -15.08
N PHE A 236 5.40 6.25 -14.28
CA PHE A 236 5.06 7.57 -14.76
C PHE A 236 6.35 8.39 -14.84
N GLU A 237 7.22 8.01 -15.76
CA GLU A 237 8.37 8.84 -16.05
C GLU A 237 7.93 10.03 -16.91
N TRP A 238 7.85 11.18 -16.28
CA TRP A 238 7.90 12.44 -16.98
C TRP A 238 9.39 12.81 -17.10
N GLY A 239 10.04 12.16 -18.09
CA GLY A 239 11.46 12.37 -18.28
C GLY A 239 11.75 13.76 -18.78
N THR A 240 12.55 14.48 -18.05
CA THR A 240 13.54 15.35 -18.65
C THR A 240 14.70 14.44 -19.01
N PHE A 241 14.76 14.03 -20.23
CA PHE A 241 15.93 13.41 -20.80
C PHE A 241 16.87 14.47 -21.30
#